data_11b23062d66404d875cbbdd2b491f584
#
_entry.id   11b23062d66404d875cbbdd2b491f584
#
_cell.length_a   1.000
_cell.length_b   1.000
_cell.length_c   1.000
_cell.angle_alpha   90.00
_cell.angle_beta   90.00
_cell.angle_gamma   90.00
#
_symmetry.space_group_name_H-M   'P 1'
#
loop_
_entity.id
_entity.type
_entity.pdbx_description
1 polymer ?
#
loop_
_entity_poly.entity_id
_entity_poly.type
_entity_poly.pdbx_seq_one_letter_code
_entity_poly.pdbx_strand_id
1 'polypeptide(L)'
;MKKTVKHSKAAYMPRKRKYNIIDLFAGAGGLSEGFVQAGFNPIAHVEMDKDACDTLRTRACYHYLVANGHTDVYYAYLKGEISRETLYKSVPSHIIDSVINVEISDDTIKSTFKQIRKLAGRKHIDFIIGGPPCQAYSLLGRHDKKMVDDPRTRLYLQYGKFLQEFHPYGFVFENVPGLLSAKKGEHFRNLQEYFNELGYSLHYRMLDASDYGVLQTRKRLIIVGWRQEQDLGYPNILKSKATAVINDILGDLPELYAGDVKMVAPYRVPAIPYLIESGIRDIEEDFVSQNITRPLNPNDAKIYAYAIQKWNEEHTRVKNNTLPEEIKTQNNETSFLDRFKVIDGNGYSHTVLAHLSKDGHYYINPNGKYNRSISMREAARIQSFPDNFYFEGPRSAKFRQIGNAVPPLMAKNIATSIQNLLWQHRVIH
;
A
#
# COMPACT_ATOMS: atom_id res chain seq x y z
N MET A 1 -10.72 47.64 -42.90
CA MET A 1 -11.48 46.59 -42.19
C MET A 1 -10.62 46.08 -41.04
N LYS A 2 -10.88 46.45 -39.80
CA LYS A 2 -10.18 45.99 -38.59
C LYS A 2 -10.90 44.71 -38.10
N LYS A 3 -10.19 43.55 -38.13
CA LYS A 3 -10.66 42.32 -37.55
C LYS A 3 -10.47 42.36 -36.03
N THR A 4 -11.57 42.40 -35.31
CA THR A 4 -11.62 42.28 -33.86
C THR A 4 -11.36 40.84 -33.48
N VAL A 5 -10.24 40.56 -32.85
CA VAL A 5 -9.94 39.24 -32.24
C VAL A 5 -10.76 39.11 -30.96
N LYS A 6 -11.75 38.26 -30.97
CA LYS A 6 -12.50 37.87 -29.76
C LYS A 6 -11.58 36.97 -28.91
N HIS A 7 -11.12 37.51 -27.79
CA HIS A 7 -10.50 36.68 -26.74
C HIS A 7 -11.60 35.80 -26.12
N SER A 8 -11.46 34.51 -26.33
CA SER A 8 -12.28 33.52 -25.63
C SER A 8 -11.95 33.61 -24.13
N LYS A 9 -12.94 33.95 -23.32
CA LYS A 9 -12.84 33.84 -21.85
C LYS A 9 -12.57 32.37 -21.53
N ALA A 10 -11.36 32.07 -21.02
CA ALA A 10 -11.07 30.79 -20.43
C ALA A 10 -12.14 30.54 -19.34
N ALA A 11 -12.87 29.44 -19.49
CA ALA A 11 -13.87 29.05 -18.51
C ALA A 11 -13.16 28.87 -17.15
N TYR A 12 -13.58 29.64 -16.16
CA TYR A 12 -13.12 29.49 -14.78
C TYR A 12 -13.55 28.09 -14.30
N MET A 13 -12.64 27.15 -14.32
CA MET A 13 -12.84 25.86 -13.64
C MET A 13 -12.65 26.10 -12.13
N PRO A 14 -13.70 25.92 -11.32
CA PRO A 14 -13.55 26.08 -9.88
C PRO A 14 -12.44 25.12 -9.39
N ARG A 15 -11.50 25.62 -8.57
CA ARG A 15 -10.50 24.77 -7.93
C ARG A 15 -11.22 23.64 -7.20
N LYS A 16 -10.97 22.39 -7.61
CA LYS A 16 -11.52 21.21 -6.93
C LYS A 16 -11.18 21.31 -5.45
N ARG A 17 -12.19 21.29 -4.59
CA ARG A 17 -12.00 21.23 -3.14
C ARG A 17 -11.20 20.00 -2.79
N LYS A 18 -10.18 20.15 -1.92
CA LYS A 18 -9.44 19.02 -1.35
C LYS A 18 -10.21 18.50 -0.13
N TYR A 19 -10.56 17.23 -0.11
CA TYR A 19 -11.17 16.57 1.04
C TYR A 19 -10.09 16.20 2.06
N ASN A 20 -10.31 16.54 3.33
CA ASN A 20 -9.39 16.26 4.41
C ASN A 20 -9.62 14.85 4.96
N ILE A 21 -8.56 14.09 5.15
CA ILE A 21 -8.64 12.71 5.63
C ILE A 21 -7.79 12.48 6.87
N ILE A 22 -8.22 11.50 7.68
CA ILE A 22 -7.39 10.83 8.68
C ILE A 22 -7.15 9.41 8.19
N ASP A 23 -5.88 8.95 8.23
CA ASP A 23 -5.50 7.59 7.92
C ASP A 23 -5.17 6.83 9.21
N LEU A 24 -5.99 5.84 9.56
CA LEU A 24 -5.85 5.02 10.76
C LEU A 24 -5.21 3.68 10.43
N PHE A 25 -4.32 3.20 11.30
CA PHE A 25 -3.55 1.98 11.03
C PHE A 25 -2.80 2.08 9.71
N ALA A 26 -2.18 3.24 9.50
CA ALA A 26 -1.72 3.71 8.19
C ALA A 26 -0.64 2.81 7.55
N GLY A 27 0.09 2.00 8.35
CA GLY A 27 1.23 1.22 7.86
C GLY A 27 2.26 2.13 7.18
N ALA A 28 2.72 1.73 6.00
CA ALA A 28 3.61 2.57 5.19
C ALA A 28 2.86 3.64 4.36
N GLY A 29 1.54 3.76 4.48
CA GLY A 29 0.76 4.76 3.76
C GLY A 29 0.35 4.38 2.33
N GLY A 30 0.29 3.09 1.98
CA GLY A 30 -0.13 2.69 0.64
C GLY A 30 -1.56 3.11 0.28
N LEU A 31 -2.48 3.06 1.26
CA LEU A 31 -3.86 3.54 1.09
C LEU A 31 -3.88 5.06 0.93
N SER A 32 -3.25 5.79 1.86
CA SER A 32 -3.21 7.26 1.81
C SER A 32 -2.44 7.79 0.59
N GLU A 33 -1.41 7.11 0.12
CA GLU A 33 -0.70 7.49 -1.11
C GLU A 33 -1.65 7.57 -2.31
N GLY A 34 -2.49 6.54 -2.49
CA GLY A 34 -3.51 6.55 -3.55
C GLY A 34 -4.54 7.68 -3.36
N PHE A 35 -4.95 7.97 -2.12
CA PHE A 35 -5.86 9.07 -1.82
C PHE A 35 -5.23 10.44 -2.10
N VAL A 36 -3.95 10.64 -1.74
CA VAL A 36 -3.21 11.86 -2.07
C VAL A 36 -3.10 12.06 -3.57
N GLN A 37 -2.76 11.00 -4.32
CA GLN A 37 -2.72 11.04 -5.79
C GLN A 37 -4.07 11.37 -6.43
N ALA A 38 -5.18 11.03 -5.78
CA ALA A 38 -6.54 11.43 -6.17
C ALA A 38 -6.93 12.83 -5.71
N GLY A 39 -6.06 13.55 -4.96
CA GLY A 39 -6.28 14.94 -4.53
C GLY A 39 -6.85 15.12 -3.13
N PHE A 40 -6.92 14.07 -2.31
CA PHE A 40 -7.25 14.18 -0.88
C PHE A 40 -6.08 14.77 -0.09
N ASN A 41 -6.39 15.37 1.07
CA ASN A 41 -5.42 16.04 1.93
C ASN A 41 -5.34 15.34 3.29
N PRO A 42 -4.28 14.56 3.57
CA PRO A 42 -4.10 13.95 4.88
C PRO A 42 -3.87 15.02 5.97
N ILE A 43 -4.68 14.98 7.02
CA ILE A 43 -4.50 15.81 8.21
C ILE A 43 -3.64 15.07 9.24
N ALA A 44 -3.88 13.75 9.36
CA ALA A 44 -3.10 12.92 10.26
C ALA A 44 -3.02 11.47 9.75
N HIS A 45 -1.89 10.83 10.04
CA HIS A 45 -1.68 9.39 9.95
C HIS A 45 -1.47 8.85 11.36
N VAL A 46 -2.18 7.80 11.74
CA VAL A 46 -2.02 7.15 13.06
C VAL A 46 -1.49 5.74 12.86
N GLU A 47 -0.30 5.46 13.39
CA GLU A 47 0.40 4.19 13.21
C GLU A 47 1.26 3.88 14.45
N MET A 48 1.34 2.62 14.84
CA MET A 48 2.11 2.17 16.01
C MET A 48 3.56 1.78 15.67
N ASP A 49 3.81 1.28 14.46
CA ASP A 49 5.14 0.84 14.03
C ASP A 49 6.02 2.06 13.74
N LYS A 50 7.11 2.19 14.49
CA LYS A 50 8.03 3.32 14.38
C LYS A 50 8.64 3.46 12.98
N ASP A 51 9.04 2.35 12.35
CA ASP A 51 9.67 2.37 11.02
C ASP A 51 8.65 2.80 9.94
N ALA A 52 7.40 2.37 10.09
CA ALA A 52 6.30 2.81 9.22
C ALA A 52 5.99 4.30 9.43
N CYS A 53 5.99 4.80 10.68
CA CYS A 53 5.85 6.23 10.96
C CYS A 53 6.97 7.06 10.33
N ASP A 54 8.21 6.59 10.39
CA ASP A 54 9.33 7.29 9.76
C ASP A 54 9.17 7.30 8.23
N THR A 55 8.68 6.22 7.62
CA THR A 55 8.31 6.15 6.19
C THR A 55 7.22 7.18 5.84
N LEU A 56 6.16 7.27 6.64
CA LEU A 56 5.08 8.24 6.47
C LEU A 56 5.58 9.67 6.56
N ARG A 57 6.46 10.00 7.53
CA ARG A 57 7.07 11.33 7.66
C ARG A 57 7.92 11.69 6.44
N THR A 58 8.76 10.76 5.99
CA THR A 58 9.57 10.93 4.77
C THR A 58 8.67 11.16 3.56
N ARG A 59 7.55 10.43 3.44
CA ARG A 59 6.59 10.63 2.34
C ARG A 59 5.82 11.94 2.45
N ALA A 60 5.46 12.38 3.66
CA ALA A 60 4.84 13.68 3.89
C ALA A 60 5.78 14.84 3.48
N CYS A 61 7.10 14.72 3.77
CA CYS A 61 8.10 15.66 3.26
C CYS A 61 8.09 15.72 1.73
N TYR A 62 8.08 14.58 1.05
CA TYR A 62 8.00 14.53 -0.42
C TYR A 62 6.82 15.34 -0.96
N HIS A 63 5.60 15.03 -0.47
CA HIS A 63 4.40 15.72 -0.94
C HIS A 63 4.45 17.23 -0.67
N TYR A 64 4.98 17.65 0.49
CA TYR A 64 5.15 19.07 0.79
C TYR A 64 6.15 19.73 -0.14
N LEU A 65 7.33 19.12 -0.32
CA LEU A 65 8.41 19.69 -1.14
C LEU A 65 8.02 19.77 -2.62
N VAL A 66 7.38 18.73 -3.17
CA VAL A 66 6.85 18.76 -4.54
C VAL A 66 5.83 19.88 -4.71
N ALA A 67 4.89 20.03 -3.77
CA ALA A 67 3.86 21.07 -3.85
C ALA A 67 4.43 22.51 -3.75
N ASN A 68 5.64 22.68 -3.22
CA ASN A 68 6.32 23.98 -3.05
C ASN A 68 7.52 24.17 -4.01
N GLY A 69 7.75 23.25 -4.95
CA GLY A 69 8.81 23.38 -5.97
C GLY A 69 10.24 23.09 -5.46
N HIS A 70 10.38 22.38 -4.37
CA HIS A 70 11.66 22.00 -3.73
C HIS A 70 11.92 20.50 -3.79
N THR A 71 11.59 19.86 -4.90
CA THR A 71 11.73 18.42 -5.11
C THR A 71 13.19 17.96 -5.04
N ASP A 72 14.13 18.84 -5.40
CA ASP A 72 15.57 18.65 -5.33
C ASP A 72 16.05 18.23 -3.92
N VAL A 73 15.51 18.83 -2.87
CA VAL A 73 15.83 18.48 -1.47
C VAL A 73 15.46 17.03 -1.17
N TYR A 74 14.30 16.58 -1.65
CA TYR A 74 13.89 15.18 -1.46
C TYR A 74 14.78 14.22 -2.22
N TYR A 75 15.15 14.55 -3.46
CA TYR A 75 16.03 13.70 -4.26
C TYR A 75 17.47 13.66 -3.70
N ALA A 76 17.96 14.76 -3.12
CA ALA A 76 19.23 14.76 -2.36
C ALA A 76 19.17 13.76 -1.19
N TYR A 77 18.02 13.65 -0.50
CA TYR A 77 17.83 12.63 0.52
C TYR A 77 17.82 11.21 -0.05
N LEU A 78 17.12 10.96 -1.17
CA LEU A 78 17.11 9.64 -1.81
C LEU A 78 18.51 9.18 -2.22
N LYS A 79 19.36 10.13 -2.66
CA LYS A 79 20.76 9.90 -3.04
C LYS A 79 21.70 9.74 -1.84
N GLY A 80 21.22 10.00 -0.61
CA GLY A 80 22.04 9.94 0.60
C GLY A 80 22.98 11.16 0.78
N GLU A 81 22.77 12.24 0.03
CA GLU A 81 23.53 13.48 0.11
C GLU A 81 23.20 14.32 1.35
N ILE A 82 21.97 14.18 1.86
CA ILE A 82 21.52 14.77 3.12
C ILE A 82 20.97 13.73 4.07
N SER A 83 21.02 14.01 5.36
CA SER A 83 20.44 13.14 6.39
C SER A 83 18.92 13.28 6.47
N ARG A 84 18.25 12.29 7.06
CA ARG A 84 16.81 12.34 7.37
C ARG A 84 16.45 13.52 8.27
N GLU A 85 17.32 13.84 9.22
CA GLU A 85 17.13 15.02 10.10
C GLU A 85 17.14 16.32 9.28
N THR A 86 18.04 16.45 8.32
CA THR A 86 18.10 17.59 7.40
C THR A 86 16.84 17.68 6.55
N LEU A 87 16.38 16.55 5.99
CA LEU A 87 15.10 16.48 5.27
C LEU A 87 13.94 16.96 6.13
N TYR A 88 13.84 16.49 7.39
CA TYR A 88 12.73 16.87 8.28
C TYR A 88 12.76 18.33 8.67
N LYS A 89 13.97 18.93 8.79
CA LYS A 89 14.14 20.39 9.03
C LYS A 89 13.80 21.25 7.82
N SER A 90 13.76 20.69 6.61
CA SER A 90 13.41 21.43 5.38
C SER A 90 11.91 21.66 5.20
N VAL A 91 11.08 21.10 6.06
CA VAL A 91 9.62 21.26 6.02
C VAL A 91 9.10 21.83 7.35
N PRO A 92 7.92 22.49 7.36
CA PRO A 92 7.29 22.93 8.60
C PRO A 92 7.01 21.74 9.55
N SER A 93 7.18 21.95 10.87
CA SER A 93 7.04 20.89 11.88
C SER A 93 5.69 20.18 11.82
N HIS A 94 4.60 20.89 11.48
CA HIS A 94 3.28 20.28 11.38
C HIS A 94 3.17 19.17 10.32
N ILE A 95 4.07 19.15 9.30
CA ILE A 95 4.15 18.07 8.31
C ILE A 95 4.67 16.79 8.98
N ILE A 96 5.70 16.93 9.82
CA ILE A 96 6.25 15.80 10.59
C ILE A 96 5.27 15.36 11.68
N ASP A 97 4.67 16.32 12.39
CA ASP A 97 3.70 16.10 13.47
C ASP A 97 2.39 15.47 12.98
N SER A 98 2.09 15.55 11.66
CA SER A 98 0.92 14.88 11.07
C SER A 98 0.98 13.35 11.19
N VAL A 99 2.16 12.79 11.47
CA VAL A 99 2.32 11.35 11.71
C VAL A 99 2.41 11.09 13.22
N ILE A 100 1.34 10.55 13.77
CA ILE A 100 1.18 10.25 15.18
C ILE A 100 1.61 8.80 15.43
N ASN A 101 2.75 8.62 16.09
CA ASN A 101 3.26 7.29 16.44
C ASN A 101 2.63 6.82 17.74
N VAL A 102 1.54 6.06 17.65
CA VAL A 102 0.80 5.56 18.80
C VAL A 102 0.03 4.27 18.47
N GLU A 103 -0.06 3.36 19.42
CA GLU A 103 -1.03 2.27 19.38
C GLU A 103 -2.42 2.82 19.73
N ILE A 104 -3.41 2.59 18.88
CA ILE A 104 -4.79 3.01 19.14
C ILE A 104 -5.41 2.07 20.17
N SER A 105 -5.69 2.60 21.37
CA SER A 105 -6.28 1.90 22.50
C SER A 105 -7.16 2.84 23.31
N ASP A 106 -7.88 2.32 24.31
CA ASP A 106 -8.71 3.13 25.20
C ASP A 106 -7.89 4.14 26.01
N ASP A 107 -6.64 3.80 26.33
CA ASP A 107 -5.73 4.67 27.10
C ASP A 107 -5.17 5.82 26.25
N THR A 108 -4.96 5.60 24.95
CA THR A 108 -4.29 6.55 24.05
C THR A 108 -5.24 7.39 23.22
N ILE A 109 -6.49 6.93 23.03
CA ILE A 109 -7.41 7.51 22.04
C ILE A 109 -7.73 8.99 22.32
N LYS A 110 -7.94 9.38 23.58
CA LYS A 110 -8.27 10.78 23.93
C LYS A 110 -7.12 11.74 23.62
N SER A 111 -5.88 11.32 23.88
CA SER A 111 -4.68 12.10 23.54
C SER A 111 -4.48 12.20 22.04
N THR A 112 -4.78 11.12 21.30
CA THR A 112 -4.75 11.07 19.83
C THR A 112 -5.78 12.02 19.22
N PHE A 113 -7.01 12.05 19.73
CA PHE A 113 -8.04 13.02 19.31
C PHE A 113 -7.59 14.46 19.49
N LYS A 114 -7.00 14.78 20.67
CA LYS A 114 -6.46 16.12 20.94
C LYS A 114 -5.37 16.53 19.93
N GLN A 115 -4.47 15.61 19.58
CA GLN A 115 -3.41 15.86 18.59
C GLN A 115 -4.02 16.10 17.20
N ILE A 116 -4.95 15.26 16.75
CA ILE A 116 -5.62 15.40 15.45
C ILE A 116 -6.40 16.72 15.37
N ARG A 117 -7.14 17.10 16.42
CA ARG A 117 -7.85 18.40 16.46
C ARG A 117 -6.88 19.58 16.35
N LYS A 118 -5.71 19.51 17.00
CA LYS A 118 -4.66 20.52 16.86
C LYS A 118 -4.14 20.62 15.42
N LEU A 119 -3.92 19.49 14.75
CA LEU A 119 -3.47 19.44 13.35
C LEU A 119 -4.55 19.91 12.37
N ALA A 120 -5.80 19.56 12.62
CA ALA A 120 -6.93 19.99 11.81
C ALA A 120 -7.19 21.50 11.93
N GLY A 121 -6.99 22.08 13.09
CA GLY A 121 -7.34 23.48 13.36
C GLY A 121 -8.85 23.71 13.13
N ARG A 122 -9.18 24.54 12.14
CA ARG A 122 -10.58 24.78 11.72
C ARG A 122 -11.06 23.91 10.57
N LYS A 123 -10.21 23.01 10.04
CA LYS A 123 -10.57 22.15 8.93
C LYS A 123 -11.50 21.04 9.41
N HIS A 124 -12.55 20.78 8.65
CA HIS A 124 -13.39 19.60 8.85
C HIS A 124 -12.65 18.35 8.39
N ILE A 125 -12.84 17.24 9.07
CA ILE A 125 -12.39 15.92 8.63
C ILE A 125 -13.49 15.34 7.75
N ASP A 126 -13.23 15.25 6.46
CA ASP A 126 -14.23 14.83 5.48
C ASP A 126 -14.34 13.31 5.39
N PHE A 127 -13.21 12.59 5.51
CA PHE A 127 -13.14 11.13 5.47
C PHE A 127 -12.21 10.57 6.53
N ILE A 128 -12.51 9.34 6.97
CA ILE A 128 -11.56 8.50 7.69
C ILE A 128 -11.28 7.30 6.80
N ILE A 129 -10.00 7.00 6.58
CA ILE A 129 -9.57 5.81 5.85
C ILE A 129 -8.74 4.93 6.76
N GLY A 130 -8.65 3.63 6.48
CA GLY A 130 -7.78 2.75 7.26
C GLY A 130 -8.08 1.28 7.10
N GLY A 131 -7.10 0.47 7.47
CA GLY A 131 -7.18 -0.98 7.46
C GLY A 131 -6.69 -1.57 8.78
N PRO A 132 -7.54 -1.70 9.82
CA PRO A 132 -7.09 -2.27 11.09
C PRO A 132 -6.55 -3.69 10.88
N PRO A 133 -5.42 -4.04 11.54
CA PRO A 133 -4.76 -5.33 11.35
C PRO A 133 -5.69 -6.49 11.71
N CYS A 134 -5.75 -7.47 10.82
CA CYS A 134 -6.68 -8.57 10.84
C CYS A 134 -5.99 -9.92 11.03
N GLN A 135 -5.01 -9.99 11.94
CA GLN A 135 -4.28 -11.24 12.17
C GLN A 135 -5.19 -12.40 12.64
N ALA A 136 -6.28 -12.07 13.34
CA ALA A 136 -7.28 -13.07 13.80
C ALA A 136 -8.20 -13.60 12.68
N TYR A 137 -8.30 -12.90 11.53
CA TYR A 137 -9.19 -13.27 10.42
C TYR A 137 -8.43 -13.85 9.22
N SER A 138 -7.10 -13.91 9.24
CA SER A 138 -6.32 -14.48 8.15
C SER A 138 -6.42 -16.02 8.16
N LEU A 139 -6.36 -16.63 6.96
CA LEU A 139 -6.37 -18.07 6.80
C LEU A 139 -5.23 -18.77 7.55
N LEU A 140 -4.11 -18.06 7.76
CA LEU A 140 -2.93 -18.56 8.49
C LEU A 140 -3.16 -18.63 10.01
N GLY A 141 -4.06 -17.79 10.57
CA GLY A 141 -4.40 -17.79 11.99
C GLY A 141 -5.48 -18.81 12.42
N ARG A 142 -6.12 -19.50 11.48
CA ARG A 142 -7.25 -20.43 11.78
C ARG A 142 -6.87 -21.66 12.60
N HIS A 143 -5.59 -21.99 12.69
CA HIS A 143 -5.09 -23.15 13.44
C HIS A 143 -4.69 -22.84 14.89
N ASP A 144 -4.71 -21.56 15.29
CA ASP A 144 -4.33 -21.18 16.65
C ASP A 144 -5.57 -20.88 17.51
N LYS A 145 -5.92 -21.83 18.41
CA LYS A 145 -7.07 -21.71 19.33
C LYS A 145 -6.96 -20.52 20.29
N LYS A 146 -5.76 -19.94 20.50
CA LYS A 146 -5.53 -18.77 21.35
C LYS A 146 -5.99 -17.44 20.72
N MET A 147 -6.36 -17.44 19.44
CA MET A 147 -6.79 -16.22 18.72
C MET A 147 -8.29 -15.89 18.84
N VAL A 148 -9.08 -16.72 19.52
CA VAL A 148 -10.54 -16.52 19.62
C VAL A 148 -10.91 -15.26 20.42
N ASP A 149 -10.05 -14.87 21.39
CA ASP A 149 -10.24 -13.69 22.25
C ASP A 149 -9.16 -12.60 22.05
N ASP A 150 -8.52 -12.59 20.89
CA ASP A 150 -7.48 -11.58 20.57
C ASP A 150 -8.10 -10.17 20.54
N PRO A 151 -7.60 -9.22 21.38
CA PRO A 151 -8.10 -7.84 21.40
C PRO A 151 -8.10 -7.15 20.03
N ARG A 152 -7.22 -7.60 19.11
CA ARG A 152 -7.14 -7.09 17.73
C ARG A 152 -8.40 -7.38 16.91
N THR A 153 -9.22 -8.36 17.29
CA THR A 153 -10.51 -8.62 16.66
C THR A 153 -11.52 -7.49 16.88
N ARG A 154 -11.28 -6.64 17.87
CA ARG A 154 -12.14 -5.52 18.29
C ARG A 154 -11.63 -4.16 17.84
N LEU A 155 -10.58 -4.08 17.00
CA LEU A 155 -10.03 -2.79 16.53
C LEU A 155 -11.04 -1.97 15.69
N TYR A 156 -12.06 -2.60 15.12
CA TYR A 156 -13.16 -1.88 14.49
C TYR A 156 -13.94 -1.00 15.49
N LEU A 157 -13.99 -1.37 16.78
CA LEU A 157 -14.59 -0.53 17.82
C LEU A 157 -13.77 0.75 18.03
N GLN A 158 -12.45 0.62 18.02
CA GLN A 158 -11.56 1.80 18.08
C GLN A 158 -11.75 2.69 16.85
N TYR A 159 -11.86 2.09 15.65
CA TYR A 159 -12.17 2.83 14.42
C TYR A 159 -13.49 3.60 14.56
N GLY A 160 -14.55 2.96 15.09
CA GLY A 160 -15.85 3.59 15.32
C GLY A 160 -15.80 4.79 16.27
N LYS A 161 -14.92 4.78 17.29
CA LYS A 161 -14.72 5.94 18.16
C LYS A 161 -14.18 7.16 17.40
N PHE A 162 -13.36 6.97 16.36
CA PHE A 162 -12.95 8.08 15.48
C PHE A 162 -14.12 8.57 14.62
N LEU A 163 -14.99 7.69 14.13
CA LEU A 163 -16.22 8.10 13.42
C LEU A 163 -17.12 8.94 14.32
N GLN A 164 -17.29 8.53 15.58
CA GLN A 164 -18.10 9.24 16.58
C GLN A 164 -17.48 10.59 16.98
N GLU A 165 -16.14 10.68 17.02
CA GLU A 165 -15.43 11.90 17.43
C GLU A 165 -15.38 12.97 16.35
N PHE A 166 -15.13 12.58 15.10
CA PHE A 166 -14.88 13.51 14.00
C PHE A 166 -16.04 13.68 13.03
N HIS A 167 -17.06 12.84 13.12
CA HIS A 167 -18.28 12.89 12.29
C HIS A 167 -17.97 13.12 10.79
N PRO A 168 -17.09 12.30 10.14
CA PRO A 168 -16.79 12.48 8.72
C PRO A 168 -18.02 12.23 7.85
N TYR A 169 -18.04 12.76 6.62
CA TYR A 169 -19.10 12.43 5.65
C TYR A 169 -19.13 10.95 5.30
N GLY A 170 -17.96 10.33 5.24
CA GLY A 170 -17.84 8.92 4.99
C GLY A 170 -16.49 8.35 5.44
N PHE A 171 -16.33 7.07 5.21
CA PHE A 171 -15.10 6.38 5.54
C PHE A 171 -14.80 5.24 4.55
N VAL A 172 -13.53 4.82 4.52
CA VAL A 172 -13.09 3.63 3.81
C VAL A 172 -12.38 2.71 4.79
N PHE A 173 -12.92 1.50 4.95
CA PHE A 173 -12.37 0.48 5.83
C PHE A 173 -11.89 -0.70 4.98
N GLU A 174 -10.60 -0.95 4.96
CA GLU A 174 -9.99 -2.07 4.23
C GLU A 174 -9.76 -3.26 5.14
N ASN A 175 -9.97 -4.46 4.61
CA ASN A 175 -9.63 -5.67 5.34
C ASN A 175 -9.37 -6.87 4.39
N VAL A 176 -8.93 -7.99 4.95
CA VAL A 176 -8.75 -9.24 4.21
C VAL A 176 -10.09 -9.98 4.01
N PRO A 177 -10.21 -10.85 2.98
CA PRO A 177 -11.43 -11.63 2.72
C PRO A 177 -11.92 -12.44 3.91
N GLY A 178 -11.02 -12.87 4.78
CA GLY A 178 -11.32 -13.67 5.97
C GLY A 178 -12.31 -13.03 6.94
N LEU A 179 -12.43 -11.69 6.95
CA LEU A 179 -13.40 -10.99 7.81
C LEU A 179 -14.84 -11.43 7.55
N LEU A 180 -15.21 -11.68 6.29
CA LEU A 180 -16.57 -12.09 5.92
C LEU A 180 -16.95 -13.50 6.44
N SER A 181 -15.96 -14.37 6.64
CA SER A 181 -16.19 -15.77 7.05
C SER A 181 -15.79 -16.08 8.49
N ALA A 182 -15.11 -15.14 9.17
CA ALA A 182 -14.66 -15.32 10.55
C ALA A 182 -15.85 -15.57 11.49
N LYS A 183 -15.77 -16.60 12.35
CA LYS A 183 -16.87 -17.06 13.21
C LYS A 183 -18.20 -17.15 12.46
N LYS A 184 -18.22 -17.75 11.29
CA LYS A 184 -19.42 -17.87 10.44
C LYS A 184 -20.06 -16.51 10.10
N GLY A 185 -19.24 -15.46 9.94
CA GLY A 185 -19.67 -14.10 9.60
C GLY A 185 -20.12 -13.23 10.78
N GLU A 186 -20.07 -13.73 12.02
CA GLU A 186 -20.48 -13.00 13.22
C GLU A 186 -19.70 -11.68 13.36
N HIS A 187 -18.37 -11.70 13.20
CA HIS A 187 -17.57 -10.48 13.33
C HIS A 187 -17.95 -9.40 12.31
N PHE A 188 -18.29 -9.80 11.09
CA PHE A 188 -18.70 -8.83 10.07
C PHE A 188 -20.09 -8.26 10.38
N ARG A 189 -21.03 -9.08 10.87
CA ARG A 189 -22.35 -8.59 11.33
C ARG A 189 -22.21 -7.61 12.47
N ASN A 190 -21.43 -7.94 13.51
CA ASN A 190 -21.19 -7.04 14.64
C ASN A 190 -20.58 -5.69 14.21
N LEU A 191 -19.66 -5.70 13.22
CA LEU A 191 -19.10 -4.49 12.63
C LEU A 191 -20.19 -3.68 11.93
N GLN A 192 -21.05 -4.32 11.14
CA GLN A 192 -22.14 -3.65 10.42
C GLN A 192 -23.14 -3.02 11.40
N GLU A 193 -23.58 -3.76 12.42
CA GLU A 193 -24.49 -3.30 13.45
C GLU A 193 -23.91 -2.10 14.19
N TYR A 194 -22.65 -2.19 14.64
CA TYR A 194 -21.99 -1.12 15.38
C TYR A 194 -21.87 0.17 14.56
N PHE A 195 -21.43 0.08 13.29
CA PHE A 195 -21.30 1.29 12.45
C PHE A 195 -22.65 1.85 12.05
N ASN A 196 -23.68 1.01 11.92
CA ASN A 196 -25.05 1.46 11.68
C ASN A 196 -25.63 2.22 12.90
N GLU A 197 -25.35 1.75 14.12
CA GLU A 197 -25.69 2.45 15.37
C GLU A 197 -24.99 3.81 15.48
N LEU A 198 -23.80 3.94 14.91
CA LEU A 198 -23.09 5.24 14.82
C LEU A 198 -23.64 6.16 13.73
N GLY A 199 -24.70 5.78 13.01
CA GLY A 199 -25.34 6.59 11.99
C GLY A 199 -24.71 6.50 10.59
N TYR A 200 -24.03 5.36 10.28
CA TYR A 200 -23.42 5.15 8.96
C TYR A 200 -24.05 3.97 8.22
N SER A 201 -24.44 4.19 6.96
CA SER A 201 -24.79 3.13 6.01
C SER A 201 -23.52 2.51 5.43
N LEU A 202 -23.45 1.18 5.35
CA LEU A 202 -22.25 0.46 4.87
C LEU A 202 -22.52 -0.24 3.55
N HIS A 203 -21.62 -0.03 2.62
CA HIS A 203 -21.56 -0.73 1.34
C HIS A 203 -20.20 -1.41 1.21
N TYR A 204 -20.15 -2.62 0.68
CA TYR A 204 -18.88 -3.35 0.58
C TYR A 204 -18.78 -4.17 -0.69
N ARG A 205 -17.57 -4.35 -1.17
CA ARG A 205 -17.22 -5.26 -2.27
C ARG A 205 -15.87 -5.92 -2.01
N MET A 206 -15.74 -7.12 -2.55
CA MET A 206 -14.45 -7.78 -2.68
C MET A 206 -13.79 -7.28 -3.96
N LEU A 207 -12.66 -6.58 -3.83
CA LEU A 207 -11.89 -6.09 -4.96
C LEU A 207 -10.61 -6.90 -5.11
N ASP A 208 -10.22 -7.19 -6.36
CA ASP A 208 -8.90 -7.74 -6.68
C ASP A 208 -8.04 -6.65 -7.30
N ALA A 209 -6.84 -6.41 -6.76
CA ALA A 209 -5.94 -5.37 -7.23
C ALA A 209 -5.60 -5.51 -8.73
N SER A 210 -5.59 -6.74 -9.24
CA SER A 210 -5.36 -7.02 -10.67
C SER A 210 -6.43 -6.45 -11.60
N ASP A 211 -7.63 -6.20 -11.09
CA ASP A 211 -8.71 -5.54 -11.84
C ASP A 211 -8.53 -4.02 -11.96
N TYR A 212 -7.54 -3.45 -11.25
CA TYR A 212 -7.30 -2.00 -11.14
C TYR A 212 -5.88 -1.60 -11.54
N GLY A 213 -5.32 -2.31 -12.50
CA GLY A 213 -4.03 -2.00 -13.10
C GLY A 213 -2.81 -2.47 -12.30
N VAL A 214 -2.97 -3.14 -11.18
CA VAL A 214 -1.85 -3.66 -10.37
C VAL A 214 -1.41 -5.02 -10.88
N LEU A 215 -0.10 -5.24 -11.04
CA LEU A 215 0.45 -6.52 -11.51
C LEU A 215 0.52 -7.59 -10.40
N GLN A 216 -0.54 -7.66 -9.60
CA GLN A 216 -0.65 -8.59 -8.49
C GLN A 216 -2.09 -9.03 -8.27
N THR A 217 -2.33 -10.32 -8.15
CA THR A 217 -3.59 -10.86 -7.63
C THR A 217 -3.64 -10.67 -6.13
N ARG A 218 -4.46 -9.69 -5.66
CA ARG A 218 -4.60 -9.35 -4.24
C ARG A 218 -6.03 -8.97 -3.93
N LYS A 219 -6.75 -9.88 -3.31
CA LYS A 219 -8.15 -9.65 -2.92
C LYS A 219 -8.25 -8.94 -1.58
N ARG A 220 -9.07 -7.89 -1.53
CA ARG A 220 -9.37 -7.12 -0.32
C ARG A 220 -10.85 -6.81 -0.23
N LEU A 221 -11.36 -6.87 0.99
CA LEU A 221 -12.68 -6.36 1.32
C LEU A 221 -12.57 -4.84 1.49
N ILE A 222 -13.27 -4.09 0.68
CA ILE A 222 -13.36 -2.63 0.79
C ILE A 222 -14.78 -2.27 1.19
N ILE A 223 -14.90 -1.68 2.36
CA ILE A 223 -16.16 -1.15 2.90
C ILE A 223 -16.11 0.37 2.74
N VAL A 224 -17.14 0.94 2.15
CA VAL A 224 -17.36 2.38 2.09
C VAL A 224 -18.59 2.69 2.91
N GLY A 225 -18.44 3.53 3.92
CA GLY A 225 -19.55 3.99 4.75
C GLY A 225 -19.84 5.45 4.50
N TRP A 226 -21.12 5.79 4.54
CA TRP A 226 -21.63 7.15 4.43
C TRP A 226 -22.51 7.47 5.63
N ARG A 227 -22.58 8.73 6.04
CA ARG A 227 -23.66 9.15 6.97
C ARG A 227 -25.00 8.75 6.38
N GLN A 228 -25.91 8.24 7.22
CA GLN A 228 -27.20 7.73 6.76
C GLN A 228 -28.03 8.78 6.01
N GLU A 229 -27.97 10.04 6.44
CA GLU A 229 -28.64 11.16 5.78
C GLU A 229 -28.07 11.52 4.40
N GLN A 230 -26.88 10.99 4.05
CA GLN A 230 -26.16 11.26 2.81
C GLN A 230 -25.60 9.96 2.21
N ASP A 231 -26.38 8.89 2.24
CA ASP A 231 -25.95 7.62 1.69
C ASP A 231 -25.86 7.67 0.15
N LEU A 232 -24.63 7.57 -0.37
CA LEU A 232 -24.34 7.62 -1.79
C LEU A 232 -24.15 6.23 -2.43
N GLY A 233 -24.30 5.16 -1.66
CA GLY A 233 -24.07 3.80 -2.11
C GLY A 233 -22.59 3.47 -2.34
N TYR A 234 -22.33 2.34 -2.99
CA TYR A 234 -20.96 1.94 -3.30
C TYR A 234 -20.44 2.66 -4.55
N PRO A 235 -19.26 3.31 -4.51
CA PRO A 235 -18.71 4.02 -5.67
C PRO A 235 -18.48 3.08 -6.85
N ASN A 236 -18.75 3.55 -8.06
CA ASN A 236 -18.46 2.80 -9.28
C ASN A 236 -16.97 2.87 -9.62
N ILE A 237 -16.22 1.88 -9.16
CA ILE A 237 -14.77 1.79 -9.40
C ILE A 237 -14.55 1.11 -10.75
N LEU A 238 -14.09 1.88 -11.72
CA LEU A 238 -13.87 1.37 -13.07
C LEU A 238 -12.67 0.41 -13.09
N LYS A 239 -12.90 -0.77 -13.66
CA LYS A 239 -11.84 -1.76 -13.84
C LYS A 239 -10.91 -1.35 -14.99
N SER A 240 -9.62 -1.55 -14.78
CA SER A 240 -8.56 -1.31 -15.75
C SER A 240 -7.49 -2.40 -15.61
N LYS A 241 -7.28 -3.19 -16.66
CA LYS A 241 -6.19 -4.18 -16.64
C LYS A 241 -4.85 -3.51 -16.90
N ALA A 242 -3.79 -4.05 -16.28
CA ALA A 242 -2.43 -3.64 -16.60
C ALA A 242 -2.10 -3.98 -18.06
N THR A 243 -1.36 -3.09 -18.71
CA THR A 243 -0.87 -3.24 -20.10
C THR A 243 0.54 -3.82 -20.17
N ALA A 244 1.05 -4.35 -19.06
CA ALA A 244 2.38 -4.93 -18.91
C ALA A 244 2.32 -6.22 -18.09
N VAL A 245 3.44 -6.93 -18.02
CA VAL A 245 3.64 -8.11 -17.17
C VAL A 245 4.79 -7.86 -16.18
N ILE A 246 5.02 -8.78 -15.26
CA ILE A 246 6.05 -8.64 -14.22
C ILE A 246 7.44 -8.42 -14.83
N ASN A 247 7.84 -9.19 -15.86
CA ASN A 247 9.14 -9.02 -16.48
C ASN A 247 9.34 -7.61 -17.06
N ASP A 248 8.28 -6.99 -17.59
CA ASP A 248 8.35 -5.65 -18.16
C ASP A 248 8.67 -4.60 -17.10
N ILE A 249 8.02 -4.68 -15.93
CA ILE A 249 8.23 -3.71 -14.84
C ILE A 249 9.52 -3.93 -14.05
N LEU A 250 10.17 -5.07 -14.21
CA LEU A 250 11.45 -5.36 -13.57
C LEU A 250 12.64 -5.17 -14.52
N GLY A 251 12.39 -5.09 -15.84
CA GLY A 251 13.40 -5.11 -16.88
C GLY A 251 14.32 -3.89 -16.93
N ASP A 252 13.86 -2.74 -16.45
CA ASP A 252 14.63 -1.48 -16.41
C ASP A 252 15.45 -1.31 -15.11
N LEU A 253 15.21 -2.16 -14.10
CA LEU A 253 15.93 -2.10 -12.83
C LEU A 253 17.38 -2.60 -12.98
N PRO A 254 18.31 -2.07 -12.16
CA PRO A 254 19.69 -2.56 -12.12
C PRO A 254 19.76 -4.05 -11.80
N GLU A 255 20.68 -4.75 -12.46
CA GLU A 255 20.94 -6.17 -12.17
C GLU A 255 21.44 -6.35 -10.73
N LEU A 256 20.88 -7.37 -10.06
CA LEU A 256 21.22 -7.70 -8.68
C LEU A 256 21.32 -9.21 -8.49
N TYR A 257 22.34 -9.64 -7.78
CA TYR A 257 22.49 -10.99 -7.26
C TYR A 257 22.03 -11.06 -5.79
N ALA A 258 21.99 -12.26 -5.25
CA ALA A 258 21.61 -12.45 -3.84
C ALA A 258 22.63 -11.76 -2.91
N GLY A 259 22.13 -10.93 -2.00
CA GLY A 259 22.95 -10.14 -1.07
C GLY A 259 23.35 -8.75 -1.56
N ASP A 260 23.10 -8.44 -2.83
CA ASP A 260 23.41 -7.11 -3.37
C ASP A 260 22.57 -6.02 -2.74
N VAL A 261 23.23 -4.87 -2.49
CA VAL A 261 22.62 -3.66 -1.95
C VAL A 261 22.98 -2.48 -2.85
N LYS A 262 22.02 -1.98 -3.63
CA LYS A 262 22.16 -0.75 -4.39
C LYS A 262 21.22 0.29 -3.80
N MET A 263 21.76 1.16 -2.95
CA MET A 263 20.96 2.23 -2.34
C MET A 263 20.56 3.27 -3.37
N VAL A 264 21.42 3.54 -4.35
CA VAL A 264 21.18 4.39 -5.51
C VAL A 264 21.84 3.77 -6.72
N ALA A 265 21.14 3.65 -7.82
CA ALA A 265 21.72 3.17 -9.07
C ALA A 265 20.93 3.69 -10.27
N PRO A 266 21.57 3.91 -11.45
CA PRO A 266 20.86 4.31 -12.65
C PRO A 266 19.94 3.17 -13.13
N TYR A 267 18.88 3.54 -13.82
CA TYR A 267 18.08 2.56 -14.58
C TYR A 267 18.88 2.04 -15.77
N ARG A 268 18.56 0.82 -16.20
CA ARG A 268 19.27 0.17 -17.33
C ARG A 268 18.76 0.64 -18.69
N VAL A 269 17.47 0.92 -18.77
CA VAL A 269 16.77 1.30 -19.99
C VAL A 269 15.67 2.31 -19.68
N PRO A 270 15.15 3.04 -20.68
CA PRO A 270 14.01 3.92 -20.51
C PRO A 270 12.79 3.20 -19.93
N ALA A 271 11.93 3.94 -19.26
CA ALA A 271 10.68 3.43 -18.72
C ALA A 271 9.71 3.02 -19.83
N ILE A 272 9.02 1.90 -19.65
CA ILE A 272 7.90 1.51 -20.50
C ILE A 272 6.66 2.38 -20.20
N PRO A 273 5.71 2.54 -21.14
CA PRO A 273 4.52 3.36 -20.95
C PRO A 273 3.75 3.05 -19.65
N TYR A 274 3.57 1.78 -19.34
CA TYR A 274 2.87 1.37 -18.11
C TYR A 274 3.49 1.96 -16.82
N LEU A 275 4.82 1.98 -16.71
CA LEU A 275 5.49 2.52 -15.51
C LEU A 275 5.22 4.02 -15.34
N ILE A 276 5.14 4.77 -16.45
CA ILE A 276 4.83 6.20 -16.44
C ILE A 276 3.35 6.45 -16.14
N GLU A 277 2.45 5.79 -16.87
CA GLU A 277 1.00 5.96 -16.76
C GLU A 277 0.46 5.56 -15.37
N SER A 278 1.03 4.50 -14.79
CA SER A 278 0.70 4.06 -13.42
C SER A 278 1.27 4.96 -12.34
N GLY A 279 2.24 5.83 -12.68
CA GLY A 279 2.97 6.68 -11.73
C GLY A 279 3.96 5.91 -10.86
N ILE A 280 4.39 4.71 -11.30
CA ILE A 280 5.43 3.94 -10.62
C ILE A 280 6.80 4.57 -10.85
N ARG A 281 7.10 5.02 -12.09
CA ARG A 281 8.33 5.72 -12.43
C ARG A 281 8.00 7.04 -13.13
N ASP A 282 8.62 8.13 -12.70
CA ASP A 282 8.55 9.40 -13.43
C ASP A 282 9.49 9.35 -14.66
N ILE A 283 9.12 10.02 -15.73
CA ILE A 283 9.90 10.06 -16.96
C ILE A 283 11.24 10.75 -16.75
N GLU A 284 11.32 11.70 -15.81
CA GLU A 284 12.53 12.46 -15.49
C GLU A 284 13.42 11.78 -14.45
N GLU A 285 12.95 10.67 -13.84
CA GLU A 285 13.77 9.91 -12.89
C GLU A 285 14.85 9.10 -13.61
N ASP A 286 16.12 9.44 -13.33
CA ASP A 286 17.31 8.81 -13.91
C ASP A 286 17.93 7.72 -13.02
N PHE A 287 17.49 7.60 -11.77
CA PHE A 287 17.96 6.61 -10.81
C PHE A 287 16.85 5.96 -10.03
N VAL A 288 17.11 4.78 -9.52
CA VAL A 288 16.27 4.06 -8.55
C VAL A 288 16.99 3.99 -7.21
N SER A 289 16.23 4.15 -6.13
CA SER A 289 16.73 3.99 -4.77
C SER A 289 16.29 2.67 -4.14
N GLN A 290 17.07 2.23 -3.13
CA GLN A 290 16.74 1.08 -2.28
C GLN A 290 16.48 -0.23 -3.04
N ASN A 291 17.24 -0.51 -4.09
CA ASN A 291 17.19 -1.81 -4.74
C ASN A 291 18.06 -2.80 -3.97
N ILE A 292 17.44 -3.51 -3.01
CA ILE A 292 18.12 -4.31 -1.99
C ILE A 292 17.61 -5.74 -2.07
N THR A 293 18.53 -6.69 -2.21
CA THR A 293 18.24 -8.12 -2.17
C THR A 293 18.57 -8.72 -0.79
N ARG A 294 18.11 -9.93 -0.59
CA ARG A 294 18.46 -10.71 0.59
C ARG A 294 19.63 -11.64 0.25
N PRO A 295 20.56 -11.90 1.19
CA PRO A 295 21.50 -13.00 1.07
C PRO A 295 20.75 -14.34 0.94
N LEU A 296 21.33 -15.26 0.22
CA LEU A 296 20.78 -16.59 0.01
C LEU A 296 21.89 -17.63 0.31
N ASN A 297 21.54 -18.69 1.02
CA ASN A 297 22.50 -19.78 1.22
C ASN A 297 22.65 -20.63 -0.06
N PRO A 298 23.77 -21.34 -0.25
CA PRO A 298 24.03 -22.10 -1.47
C PRO A 298 22.99 -23.19 -1.78
N ASN A 299 22.39 -23.81 -0.76
CA ASN A 299 21.36 -24.83 -0.96
C ASN A 299 20.05 -24.24 -1.45
N ASP A 300 19.60 -23.13 -0.85
CA ASP A 300 18.41 -22.43 -1.33
C ASP A 300 18.61 -21.90 -2.76
N ALA A 301 19.83 -21.48 -3.13
CA ALA A 301 20.16 -21.08 -4.50
C ALA A 301 19.96 -22.22 -5.50
N LYS A 302 20.34 -23.46 -5.16
CA LYS A 302 20.09 -24.64 -6.00
C LYS A 302 18.58 -24.93 -6.12
N ILE A 303 17.84 -24.86 -5.01
CA ILE A 303 16.38 -25.02 -5.02
C ILE A 303 15.72 -23.96 -5.90
N TYR A 304 16.16 -22.69 -5.81
CA TYR A 304 15.62 -21.62 -6.62
C TYR A 304 15.92 -21.82 -8.11
N ALA A 305 17.14 -22.22 -8.48
CA ALA A 305 17.50 -22.54 -9.86
C ALA A 305 16.59 -23.63 -10.43
N TYR A 306 16.39 -24.71 -9.67
CA TYR A 306 15.49 -25.80 -10.04
C TYR A 306 14.03 -25.35 -10.17
N ALA A 307 13.56 -24.57 -9.21
CA ALA A 307 12.17 -24.06 -9.23
C ALA A 307 11.93 -23.11 -10.41
N ILE A 308 12.90 -22.24 -10.74
CA ILE A 308 12.82 -21.31 -11.88
C ILE A 308 12.80 -22.10 -13.19
N GLN A 309 13.68 -23.10 -13.33
CA GLN A 309 13.70 -23.96 -14.51
C GLN A 309 12.34 -24.65 -14.71
N LYS A 310 11.82 -25.32 -13.70
CA LYS A 310 10.51 -26.00 -13.74
C LYS A 310 9.36 -25.07 -14.06
N TRP A 311 9.40 -23.84 -13.52
CA TRP A 311 8.39 -22.85 -13.83
C TRP A 311 8.46 -22.34 -15.27
N ASN A 312 9.67 -22.00 -15.75
CA ASN A 312 9.85 -21.41 -17.07
C ASN A 312 9.65 -22.42 -18.21
N GLU A 313 10.05 -23.69 -18.02
CA GLU A 313 9.94 -24.72 -19.04
C GLU A 313 8.61 -25.47 -19.02
N GLU A 314 8.05 -25.74 -17.83
CA GLU A 314 6.90 -26.63 -17.65
C GLU A 314 5.68 -25.96 -17.03
N HIS A 315 5.78 -24.69 -16.63
CA HIS A 315 4.78 -23.96 -15.80
C HIS A 315 4.38 -24.73 -14.53
N THR A 316 5.30 -25.56 -14.02
CA THR A 316 5.06 -26.43 -12.85
C THR A 316 5.63 -25.80 -11.59
N ARG A 317 4.80 -25.72 -10.54
CA ARG A 317 5.23 -25.30 -9.21
C ARG A 317 5.85 -26.46 -8.45
N VAL A 318 7.06 -26.26 -7.95
CA VAL A 318 7.78 -27.25 -7.18
C VAL A 318 7.19 -27.36 -5.77
N LYS A 319 6.99 -28.60 -5.31
CA LYS A 319 6.64 -28.89 -3.93
C LYS A 319 7.88 -29.39 -3.19
N ASN A 320 7.97 -29.09 -1.87
CA ASN A 320 9.12 -29.49 -1.07
C ASN A 320 9.40 -31.02 -1.10
N ASN A 321 8.34 -31.82 -1.09
CA ASN A 321 8.41 -33.27 -1.15
C ASN A 321 8.71 -33.85 -2.55
N THR A 322 8.73 -33.02 -3.60
CA THR A 322 9.08 -33.41 -4.97
C THR A 322 10.46 -32.89 -5.40
N LEU A 323 11.19 -32.26 -4.49
CA LEU A 323 12.58 -31.83 -4.76
C LEU A 323 13.49 -33.05 -4.93
N PRO A 324 14.48 -32.98 -5.84
CA PRO A 324 15.56 -33.95 -5.89
C PRO A 324 16.27 -34.08 -4.52
N GLU A 325 16.59 -35.29 -4.09
CA GLU A 325 17.17 -35.55 -2.76
C GLU A 325 18.47 -34.76 -2.51
N GLU A 326 19.24 -34.47 -3.56
CA GLU A 326 20.53 -33.75 -3.47
C GLU A 326 20.36 -32.27 -3.08
N ILE A 327 19.19 -31.70 -3.28
CA ILE A 327 18.89 -30.28 -2.94
C ILE A 327 17.83 -30.15 -1.85
N LYS A 328 17.22 -31.27 -1.42
CA LYS A 328 16.18 -31.27 -0.39
C LYS A 328 16.79 -30.95 0.98
N THR A 329 16.36 -29.85 1.58
CA THR A 329 16.91 -29.37 2.87
C THR A 329 15.99 -29.60 4.05
N GLN A 330 14.76 -30.04 3.82
CA GLN A 330 13.75 -30.15 4.87
C GLN A 330 12.95 -31.46 4.76
N ASN A 331 12.81 -32.13 5.89
CA ASN A 331 12.10 -33.40 6.01
C ASN A 331 10.56 -33.24 6.20
N ASN A 332 10.01 -32.02 6.03
CA ASN A 332 8.58 -31.80 6.16
C ASN A 332 7.86 -32.22 4.88
N GLU A 333 7.16 -33.34 4.93
CA GLU A 333 6.42 -33.93 3.80
C GLU A 333 4.91 -33.70 3.84
N THR A 334 4.41 -33.02 4.87
CA THR A 334 2.95 -32.90 5.09
C THR A 334 2.42 -31.48 5.09
N SER A 335 3.22 -30.49 5.45
CA SER A 335 2.77 -29.09 5.55
C SER A 335 3.70 -28.13 4.84
N PHE A 336 3.14 -26.99 4.35
CA PHE A 336 3.87 -25.93 3.63
C PHE A 336 4.69 -26.45 2.43
N LEU A 337 4.15 -27.43 1.72
CA LEU A 337 4.83 -28.09 0.60
C LEU A 337 5.10 -27.11 -0.56
N ASP A 338 4.25 -26.10 -0.74
CA ASP A 338 4.27 -25.12 -1.84
C ASP A 338 5.08 -23.86 -1.55
N ARG A 339 6.08 -23.95 -0.67
CA ARG A 339 6.84 -22.78 -0.19
C ARG A 339 7.74 -22.12 -1.26
N PHE A 340 8.25 -22.89 -2.20
CA PHE A 340 9.16 -22.38 -3.25
C PHE A 340 8.35 -21.91 -4.45
N LYS A 341 7.92 -20.63 -4.41
CA LYS A 341 7.07 -20.06 -5.47
C LYS A 341 7.85 -19.07 -6.32
N VAL A 342 7.98 -19.41 -7.60
CA VAL A 342 8.42 -18.47 -8.61
C VAL A 342 7.27 -17.52 -8.94
N ILE A 343 7.57 -16.22 -9.04
CA ILE A 343 6.62 -15.23 -9.53
C ILE A 343 6.42 -15.45 -11.03
N ASP A 344 5.19 -15.34 -11.50
CA ASP A 344 4.91 -15.41 -12.93
C ASP A 344 5.44 -14.17 -13.65
N GLY A 345 6.58 -14.33 -14.33
CA GLY A 345 7.23 -13.25 -15.06
C GLY A 345 6.42 -12.75 -16.27
N ASN A 346 5.62 -13.62 -16.89
CA ASN A 346 4.81 -13.34 -18.09
C ASN A 346 3.34 -13.05 -17.75
N GLY A 347 3.04 -12.85 -16.48
CA GLY A 347 1.70 -12.59 -15.99
C GLY A 347 1.72 -11.68 -14.75
N TYR A 348 0.90 -12.03 -13.77
CA TYR A 348 0.75 -11.31 -12.50
C TYR A 348 1.41 -12.05 -11.35
N SER A 349 1.96 -11.31 -10.40
CA SER A 349 2.42 -11.87 -9.14
C SER A 349 1.22 -12.37 -8.31
N HIS A 350 1.44 -13.43 -7.55
CA HIS A 350 0.56 -13.75 -6.42
C HIS A 350 0.71 -12.69 -5.32
N THR A 351 -0.21 -12.71 -4.34
CA THR A 351 -0.27 -11.69 -3.28
C THR A 351 1.06 -11.57 -2.52
N VAL A 352 1.67 -10.39 -2.56
CA VAL A 352 2.83 -10.03 -1.74
C VAL A 352 2.36 -9.79 -0.29
N LEU A 353 2.88 -10.58 0.64
CA LEU A 353 2.51 -10.56 2.06
C LEU A 353 3.68 -10.09 2.92
N ALA A 354 3.40 -9.65 4.14
CA ALA A 354 4.40 -9.29 5.14
C ALA A 354 5.41 -10.44 5.43
N HIS A 355 5.02 -11.68 5.19
CA HIS A 355 5.88 -12.86 5.31
C HIS A 355 7.14 -12.78 4.43
N LEU A 356 7.11 -11.99 3.35
CA LEU A 356 8.29 -11.67 2.55
C LEU A 356 9.45 -11.14 3.41
N SER A 357 9.18 -10.54 4.56
CA SER A 357 10.22 -10.10 5.52
C SER A 357 11.04 -11.24 6.13
N LYS A 358 10.50 -12.47 6.18
CA LYS A 358 11.14 -13.63 6.84
C LYS A 358 12.16 -14.34 5.93
N ASP A 359 11.74 -14.93 4.82
CA ASP A 359 12.63 -15.70 3.94
C ASP A 359 12.48 -15.30 2.48
N GLY A 360 11.63 -15.26 1.75
CA GLY A 360 11.51 -14.91 0.33
C GLY A 360 11.27 -16.13 -0.56
N HIS A 361 11.12 -17.32 0.02
CA HIS A 361 10.86 -18.56 -0.71
C HIS A 361 9.56 -18.50 -1.54
N TYR A 362 8.55 -17.76 -1.05
CA TYR A 362 7.30 -17.52 -1.78
C TYR A 362 7.42 -16.50 -2.92
N TYR A 363 8.58 -15.87 -3.10
CA TYR A 363 8.75 -14.74 -4.02
C TYR A 363 10.07 -14.85 -4.78
N ILE A 364 10.27 -15.99 -5.45
CA ILE A 364 11.47 -16.23 -6.25
C ILE A 364 11.35 -15.41 -7.54
N ASN A 365 12.39 -14.64 -7.87
CA ASN A 365 12.46 -13.86 -9.11
C ASN A 365 12.43 -14.82 -10.31
N PRO A 366 11.62 -14.57 -11.35
CA PRO A 366 11.47 -15.47 -12.49
C PRO A 366 12.73 -15.56 -13.39
N ASN A 367 13.67 -14.61 -13.28
CA ASN A 367 14.87 -14.60 -14.10
C ASN A 367 15.92 -15.54 -13.53
N GLY A 368 16.17 -16.64 -14.26
CA GLY A 368 17.14 -17.68 -13.89
C GLY A 368 18.61 -17.22 -13.80
N LYS A 369 18.94 -16.06 -14.36
CA LYS A 369 20.28 -15.47 -14.22
C LYS A 369 20.63 -15.16 -12.77
N TYR A 370 19.63 -14.80 -11.93
CA TYR A 370 19.89 -14.27 -10.60
C TYR A 370 19.72 -15.28 -9.47
N ASN A 371 18.90 -16.33 -9.66
CA ASN A 371 18.60 -17.39 -8.68
C ASN A 371 18.35 -16.84 -7.25
N ARG A 372 17.51 -15.83 -7.12
CA ARG A 372 17.24 -15.14 -5.85
C ARG A 372 15.75 -14.85 -5.65
N SER A 373 15.35 -14.47 -4.45
CA SER A 373 14.04 -13.84 -4.24
C SER A 373 14.03 -12.41 -4.79
N ILE A 374 12.84 -11.85 -4.98
CA ILE A 374 12.70 -10.45 -5.41
C ILE A 374 13.38 -9.50 -4.43
N SER A 375 13.88 -8.37 -4.98
CA SER A 375 14.43 -7.28 -4.20
C SER A 375 13.32 -6.48 -3.51
N MET A 376 13.71 -5.59 -2.61
CA MET A 376 12.78 -4.67 -1.95
C MET A 376 12.07 -3.75 -2.97
N ARG A 377 12.80 -3.20 -3.94
CA ARG A 377 12.23 -2.34 -4.99
C ARG A 377 11.34 -3.11 -5.96
N GLU A 378 11.71 -4.32 -6.33
CA GLU A 378 10.86 -5.20 -7.11
C GLU A 378 9.53 -5.49 -6.40
N ALA A 379 9.58 -5.78 -5.10
CA ALA A 379 8.36 -5.97 -4.29
C ALA A 379 7.50 -4.69 -4.21
N ALA A 380 8.13 -3.51 -4.06
CA ALA A 380 7.45 -2.23 -4.04
C ALA A 380 6.73 -1.94 -5.37
N ARG A 381 7.37 -2.20 -6.52
CA ARG A 381 6.77 -2.05 -7.84
C ARG A 381 5.59 -3.00 -8.08
N ILE A 382 5.71 -4.26 -7.64
CA ILE A 382 4.61 -5.25 -7.71
C ILE A 382 3.40 -4.77 -6.88
N GLN A 383 3.65 -4.05 -5.81
CA GLN A 383 2.63 -3.39 -4.98
C GLN A 383 2.22 -2.00 -5.54
N SER A 384 2.72 -1.61 -6.71
CA SER A 384 2.47 -0.31 -7.34
C SER A 384 2.91 0.93 -6.55
N PHE A 385 3.91 0.81 -5.68
CA PHE A 385 4.53 1.99 -5.07
C PHE A 385 5.39 2.74 -6.08
N PRO A 386 5.39 4.08 -6.07
CA PRO A 386 6.32 4.87 -6.87
C PRO A 386 7.78 4.57 -6.53
N ASP A 387 8.68 4.67 -7.52
CA ASP A 387 10.11 4.42 -7.31
C ASP A 387 10.77 5.44 -6.38
N ASN A 388 10.23 6.66 -6.34
CA ASN A 388 10.62 7.68 -5.38
C ASN A 388 10.03 7.49 -3.98
N PHE A 389 9.26 6.42 -3.75
CA PHE A 389 8.76 6.10 -2.41
C PHE A 389 9.89 5.45 -1.59
N TYR A 390 10.31 6.14 -0.53
CA TYR A 390 11.40 5.69 0.33
C TYR A 390 10.86 5.03 1.59
N PHE A 391 11.27 3.78 1.84
CA PHE A 391 10.88 3.03 3.03
C PHE A 391 11.97 3.16 4.09
N GLU A 392 11.59 3.55 5.31
CA GLU A 392 12.48 3.67 6.44
C GLU A 392 12.62 2.36 7.23
N GLY A 393 13.64 2.30 8.06
CA GLY A 393 13.94 1.15 8.91
C GLY A 393 14.83 0.08 8.25
N PRO A 394 15.07 -1.05 8.94
CA PRO A 394 15.88 -2.14 8.44
C PRO A 394 15.17 -2.90 7.32
N ARG A 395 15.91 -3.69 6.54
CA ARG A 395 15.39 -4.46 5.39
C ARG A 395 14.12 -5.26 5.72
N SER A 396 14.08 -5.93 6.86
CA SER A 396 12.91 -6.72 7.28
C SER A 396 11.67 -5.86 7.51
N ALA A 397 11.84 -4.66 8.10
CA ALA A 397 10.75 -3.70 8.27
C ALA A 397 10.24 -3.19 6.92
N LYS A 398 11.13 -2.86 5.97
CA LYS A 398 10.77 -2.43 4.61
C LYS A 398 9.92 -3.48 3.89
N PHE A 399 10.33 -4.74 3.90
CA PHE A 399 9.52 -5.82 3.32
C PHE A 399 8.17 -6.01 4.01
N ARG A 400 8.11 -5.88 5.34
CA ARG A 400 6.86 -5.96 6.11
C ARG A 400 5.92 -4.82 5.75
N GLN A 401 6.42 -3.60 5.65
CA GLN A 401 5.67 -2.41 5.23
C GLN A 401 5.06 -2.61 3.83
N ILE A 402 5.86 -3.04 2.86
CA ILE A 402 5.39 -3.31 1.49
C ILE A 402 4.32 -4.39 1.49
N GLY A 403 4.55 -5.52 2.17
CA GLY A 403 3.63 -6.66 2.15
C GLY A 403 2.28 -6.40 2.83
N ASN A 404 2.25 -5.52 3.85
CA ASN A 404 1.01 -5.13 4.53
C ASN A 404 0.20 -4.08 3.76
N ALA A 405 0.82 -3.32 2.87
CA ALA A 405 0.18 -2.18 2.24
C ALA A 405 -0.99 -2.56 1.32
N VAL A 406 -1.95 -1.65 1.22
CA VAL A 406 -2.88 -1.58 0.08
C VAL A 406 -2.10 -1.00 -1.10
N PRO A 407 -2.17 -1.60 -2.30
CA PRO A 407 -1.48 -1.06 -3.48
C PRO A 407 -1.93 0.38 -3.79
N PRO A 408 -1.01 1.36 -3.88
CA PRO A 408 -1.36 2.76 -4.14
C PRO A 408 -2.21 2.98 -5.40
N LEU A 409 -1.97 2.24 -6.48
CA LEU A 409 -2.75 2.36 -7.71
C LEU A 409 -4.21 1.90 -7.51
N MET A 410 -4.45 0.80 -6.79
CA MET A 410 -5.80 0.37 -6.42
C MET A 410 -6.46 1.41 -5.50
N ALA A 411 -5.74 1.92 -4.52
CA ALA A 411 -6.23 2.96 -3.60
C ALA A 411 -6.59 4.26 -4.34
N LYS A 412 -5.80 4.66 -5.35
CA LYS A 412 -6.09 5.80 -6.23
C LYS A 412 -7.40 5.62 -6.99
N ASN A 413 -7.66 4.43 -7.53
CA ASN A 413 -8.92 4.13 -8.24
C ASN A 413 -10.13 4.22 -7.29
N ILE A 414 -10.02 3.70 -6.07
CA ILE A 414 -11.05 3.82 -5.03
C ILE A 414 -11.29 5.30 -4.71
N ALA A 415 -10.24 6.05 -4.39
CA ALA A 415 -10.32 7.45 -4.02
C ALA A 415 -10.90 8.34 -5.13
N THR A 416 -10.47 8.13 -6.38
CA THR A 416 -11.00 8.84 -7.56
C THR A 416 -12.49 8.59 -7.73
N SER A 417 -12.94 7.35 -7.53
CA SER A 417 -14.36 7.00 -7.67
C SER A 417 -15.21 7.62 -6.56
N ILE A 418 -14.69 7.67 -5.33
CA ILE A 418 -15.32 8.39 -4.21
C ILE A 418 -15.41 9.89 -4.53
N GLN A 419 -14.33 10.51 -5.01
CA GLN A 419 -14.30 11.93 -5.36
C GLN A 419 -15.32 12.27 -6.46
N ASN A 420 -15.43 11.41 -7.47
CA ASN A 420 -16.42 11.57 -8.55
C ASN A 420 -17.85 11.48 -8.02
N LEU A 421 -18.12 10.53 -7.11
CA LEU A 421 -19.43 10.36 -6.48
C LEU A 421 -19.83 11.58 -5.66
N LEU A 422 -18.91 12.09 -4.83
CA LEU A 422 -19.11 13.32 -4.04
C LEU A 422 -19.39 14.54 -4.93
N TRP A 423 -18.68 14.64 -6.04
CA TRP A 423 -18.85 15.73 -6.99
C TRP A 423 -20.21 15.66 -7.72
N GLN A 424 -20.64 14.46 -8.16
CA GLN A 424 -21.92 14.24 -8.82
C GLN A 424 -23.11 14.61 -7.92
N HIS A 425 -23.03 14.30 -6.65
CA HIS A 425 -24.09 14.56 -5.68
C HIS A 425 -24.00 15.92 -4.98
N ARG A 426 -23.03 16.76 -5.35
CA ARG A 426 -22.82 18.10 -4.75
C ARG A 426 -22.84 18.08 -3.22
N VAL A 427 -22.29 17.03 -2.65
CA VAL A 427 -22.37 16.70 -1.21
C VAL A 427 -21.77 17.78 -0.32
N ILE A 428 -21.06 18.76 -0.89
CA ILE A 428 -20.45 19.83 -0.11
C ILE A 428 -20.42 21.10 -0.96
N HIS A 429 -21.10 22.12 -0.51
CA HIS A 429 -21.02 23.48 -0.98
C HIS A 429 -19.96 24.29 -0.21
#